data_867a130c33f1e5a0b0ad6853d4cd2701
#
_entry.id   867a130c33f1e5a0b0ad6853d4cd2701
#
_cell.length_a   1.000
_cell.length_b   1.000
_cell.length_c   1.000
_cell.angle_alpha   90.00
_cell.angle_beta   90.00
_cell.angle_gamma   90.00
#
_symmetry.space_group_name_H-M   'P 1'
#
loop_
_entity.id
_entity.type
_entity.pdbx_description
1 polymer ?
#
loop_
_entity_poly.entity_id
_entity_poly.type
_entity_poly.pdbx_seq_one_letter_code
_entity_poly.pdbx_strand_id
1 'polypeptide(L)'
;SAPQFFIGAKLRPAARGEGALRQRLAALLAMRLLTGGSSPFYARLYAQGLLNRDFDYEVDFSAGTATVIIGGESAEPERVLEEFKQEVARIGREGFDGAAFERAKRASLGARLRGLEDFDNVCVSLAEGTFDGFCALDSVALLEQVTKRECEEFVTEKLAPERLAISIIAPGKE
;
A
#
# COMPACT_ATOMS: atom_id res chain seq x y z
N SER A 1 9.22 -14.34 21.20
CA SER A 1 8.53 -13.55 20.16
C SER A 1 9.37 -13.57 18.89
N ALA A 2 8.73 -13.52 17.73
CA ALA A 2 9.43 -13.41 16.46
C ALA A 2 9.97 -11.97 16.29
N PRO A 3 11.04 -11.77 15.51
CA PRO A 3 11.50 -10.45 15.12
C PRO A 3 10.38 -9.67 14.40
N GLN A 4 10.25 -8.38 14.72
CA GLN A 4 9.43 -7.45 13.95
C GLN A 4 10.25 -6.87 12.80
N PHE A 5 9.62 -6.69 11.65
CA PHE A 5 10.27 -6.09 10.50
C PHE A 5 9.40 -5.02 9.86
N PHE A 6 10.07 -4.06 9.24
CA PHE A 6 9.45 -3.03 8.40
C PHE A 6 10.26 -2.90 7.12
N ILE A 7 9.62 -3.09 5.99
CA ILE A 7 10.19 -2.86 4.66
C ILE A 7 9.55 -1.59 4.11
N GLY A 8 10.35 -0.60 3.80
CA GLY A 8 9.85 0.71 3.40
C GLY A 8 10.51 1.26 2.15
N ALA A 9 9.78 2.11 1.45
CA ALA A 9 10.26 2.94 0.36
C ALA A 9 9.89 4.40 0.62
N LYS A 10 10.88 5.29 0.52
CA LYS A 10 10.66 6.74 0.50
C LYS A 10 10.42 7.18 -0.94
N LEU A 11 9.31 7.85 -1.17
CA LEU A 11 8.87 8.29 -2.49
C LEU A 11 9.01 9.81 -2.61
N ARG A 12 8.89 10.29 -3.84
CA ARG A 12 8.67 11.73 -4.08
C ARG A 12 7.17 11.98 -4.07
N PRO A 13 6.66 12.86 -3.20
CA PRO A 13 5.25 13.23 -3.22
C PRO A 13 4.92 13.89 -4.57
N ALA A 14 3.70 13.66 -5.05
CA ALA A 14 3.15 14.43 -6.15
C ALA A 14 3.01 15.90 -5.75
N ALA A 15 2.83 16.77 -6.73
CA ALA A 15 2.40 18.13 -6.47
C ALA A 15 1.07 18.11 -5.69
N ARG A 16 0.85 19.16 -4.86
CA ARG A 16 -0.40 19.32 -4.09
C ARG A 16 -1.63 19.28 -5.00
N GLY A 17 -2.78 19.01 -4.43
CA GLY A 17 -4.05 19.03 -5.14
C GLY A 17 -4.51 17.66 -5.63
N GLU A 18 -5.37 17.65 -6.62
CA GLU A 18 -6.01 16.43 -7.16
C GLU A 18 -5.00 15.36 -7.61
N GLY A 19 -3.86 15.79 -8.19
CA GLY A 19 -2.80 14.86 -8.60
C GLY A 19 -2.19 14.10 -7.43
N ALA A 20 -2.03 14.74 -6.27
CA ALA A 20 -1.55 14.09 -5.05
C ALA A 20 -2.56 13.07 -4.53
N LEU A 21 -3.86 13.44 -4.51
CA LEU A 21 -4.92 12.52 -4.11
C LEU A 21 -4.98 11.31 -5.06
N ARG A 22 -4.92 11.53 -6.37
CA ARG A 22 -4.91 10.43 -7.36
C ARG A 22 -3.72 9.50 -7.16
N GLN A 23 -2.52 10.03 -6.93
CA GLN A 23 -1.32 9.22 -6.66
C GLN A 23 -1.49 8.39 -5.38
N ARG A 24 -2.02 9.00 -4.30
CA ARG A 24 -2.33 8.29 -3.04
C ARG A 24 -3.33 7.16 -3.27
N LEU A 25 -4.38 7.38 -4.05
CA LEU A 25 -5.40 6.38 -4.36
C LEU A 25 -4.84 5.21 -5.17
N ALA A 26 -4.02 5.50 -6.18
CA ALA A 26 -3.34 4.48 -6.97
C ALA A 26 -2.37 3.66 -6.10
N ALA A 27 -1.62 4.31 -5.21
CA ALA A 27 -0.72 3.65 -4.26
C ALA A 27 -1.48 2.71 -3.31
N LEU A 28 -2.56 3.17 -2.69
CA LEU A 28 -3.39 2.36 -1.79
C LEU A 28 -3.98 1.14 -2.51
N LEU A 29 -4.47 1.31 -3.73
CA LEU A 29 -5.02 0.21 -4.53
C LEU A 29 -3.93 -0.77 -4.97
N ALA A 30 -2.76 -0.26 -5.37
CA ALA A 30 -1.60 -1.06 -5.74
C ALA A 30 -1.10 -1.91 -4.55
N MET A 31 -0.97 -1.31 -3.36
CA MET A 31 -0.54 -2.03 -2.16
C MET A 31 -1.57 -3.07 -1.72
N ARG A 32 -2.86 -2.76 -1.81
CA ARG A 32 -3.93 -3.75 -1.55
C ARG A 32 -3.83 -4.96 -2.48
N LEU A 33 -3.52 -4.74 -3.76
CA LEU A 33 -3.34 -5.81 -4.75
C LEU A 33 -2.06 -6.62 -4.50
N LEU A 34 -0.99 -5.94 -4.13
CA LEU A 34 0.34 -6.53 -3.96
C LEU A 34 0.45 -7.32 -2.66
N THR A 35 0.02 -6.73 -1.54
CA THR A 35 0.29 -7.24 -0.19
C THR A 35 -0.95 -7.44 0.68
N GLY A 36 -2.13 -6.97 0.25
CA GLY A 36 -3.36 -7.12 1.03
C GLY A 36 -3.70 -8.59 1.30
N GLY A 37 -4.50 -8.86 2.34
CA GLY A 37 -4.81 -10.21 2.82
C GLY A 37 -5.43 -11.18 1.80
N SER A 38 -5.90 -10.69 0.66
CA SER A 38 -6.40 -11.51 -0.48
C SER A 38 -5.39 -11.61 -1.64
N SER A 39 -4.19 -11.05 -1.50
CA SER A 39 -3.15 -11.09 -2.53
C SER A 39 -2.50 -12.47 -2.60
N PRO A 40 -2.05 -12.91 -3.79
CA PRO A 40 -1.28 -14.15 -3.93
C PRO A 40 0.02 -14.13 -3.11
N PHE A 41 0.65 -12.97 -2.98
CA PHE A 41 1.84 -12.77 -2.16
C PHE A 41 1.57 -13.12 -0.70
N TYR A 42 0.57 -12.46 -0.08
CA TYR A 42 0.22 -12.74 1.31
C TYR A 42 -0.18 -14.20 1.52
N ALA A 43 -1.08 -14.72 0.68
CA ALA A 43 -1.55 -16.10 0.81
C ALA A 43 -0.40 -17.13 0.75
N ARG A 44 0.55 -16.93 -0.15
CA ARG A 44 1.72 -17.80 -0.30
C ARG A 44 2.64 -17.75 0.93
N LEU A 45 2.99 -16.55 1.39
CA LEU A 45 3.89 -16.39 2.53
C LEU A 45 3.24 -16.78 3.86
N TYR A 46 1.94 -16.53 4.01
CA TYR A 46 1.17 -17.00 5.15
C TYR A 46 1.13 -18.53 5.24
N ALA A 47 0.90 -19.20 4.11
CA ALA A 47 0.92 -20.67 4.04
C ALA A 47 2.31 -21.27 4.35
N GLN A 48 3.38 -20.52 4.08
CA GLN A 48 4.75 -20.90 4.42
C GLN A 48 5.16 -20.57 5.87
N GLY A 49 4.29 -19.92 6.63
CA GLY A 49 4.58 -19.47 7.99
C GLY A 49 5.56 -18.28 8.06
N LEU A 50 5.85 -17.62 6.93
CA LEU A 50 6.71 -16.44 6.87
C LEU A 50 6.01 -15.17 7.30
N LEU A 51 4.69 -15.11 7.17
CA LEU A 51 3.83 -14.00 7.61
C LEU A 51 2.75 -14.52 8.54
N ASN A 52 2.29 -13.66 9.44
CA ASN A 52 1.16 -13.90 10.32
C ASN A 52 0.02 -12.91 10.01
N ARG A 53 -0.97 -12.82 10.90
CA ARG A 53 -2.14 -11.93 10.73
C ARG A 53 -1.84 -10.47 11.02
N ASP A 54 -0.71 -10.18 11.66
CA ASP A 54 -0.30 -8.83 12.03
C ASP A 54 0.46 -8.14 10.88
N PHE A 55 0.66 -8.85 9.76
CA PHE A 55 1.23 -8.27 8.55
C PHE A 55 0.26 -7.31 7.89
N ASP A 56 0.69 -6.07 7.70
CA ASP A 56 -0.09 -5.01 7.08
C ASP A 56 0.80 -4.06 6.28
N TYR A 57 0.18 -3.11 5.60
CA TYR A 57 0.87 -2.06 4.86
C TYR A 57 0.30 -0.68 5.20
N GLU A 58 1.16 0.31 5.14
CA GLU A 58 0.84 1.72 5.29
C GLU A 58 1.28 2.50 4.06
N VAL A 59 0.44 3.43 3.63
CA VAL A 59 0.72 4.40 2.57
C VAL A 59 0.45 5.78 3.15
N ASP A 60 1.52 6.50 3.46
CA ASP A 60 1.44 7.86 3.98
C ASP A 60 1.95 8.87 2.95
N PHE A 61 1.07 9.77 2.53
CA PHE A 61 1.33 10.90 1.64
C PHE A 61 0.86 12.18 2.31
N SER A 62 1.53 12.56 3.37
CA SER A 62 1.16 13.72 4.19
C SER A 62 2.33 14.69 4.35
N ALA A 63 1.99 15.98 4.54
CA ALA A 63 2.95 17.03 4.90
C ALA A 63 4.21 17.12 4.01
N GLY A 64 4.08 16.82 2.72
CA GLY A 64 5.20 16.85 1.77
C GLY A 64 6.12 15.63 1.84
N THR A 65 5.72 14.58 2.56
CA THR A 65 6.37 13.26 2.54
C THR A 65 5.53 12.26 1.76
N ALA A 66 6.17 11.22 1.26
CA ALA A 66 5.49 10.08 0.67
C ALA A 66 6.27 8.81 1.02
N THR A 67 5.63 7.92 1.78
CA THR A 67 6.21 6.66 2.22
C THR A 67 5.25 5.51 1.99
N VAL A 68 5.82 4.35 1.70
CA VAL A 68 5.12 3.06 1.74
C VAL A 68 5.90 2.16 2.67
N ILE A 69 5.20 1.55 3.61
CA ILE A 69 5.77 0.64 4.58
C ILE A 69 4.92 -0.64 4.58
N ILE A 70 5.55 -1.79 4.57
CA ILE A 70 4.93 -3.07 4.93
C ILE A 70 5.63 -3.59 6.17
N GLY A 71 4.90 -4.20 7.08
CA GLY A 71 5.47 -4.67 8.33
C GLY A 71 4.69 -5.81 8.96
N GLY A 72 5.34 -6.46 9.91
CA GLY A 72 4.78 -7.58 10.65
C GLY A 72 5.84 -8.30 11.45
N GLU A 73 5.53 -9.53 11.84
CA GLU A 73 6.47 -10.42 12.50
C GLU A 73 6.84 -11.58 11.59
N SER A 74 8.12 -11.96 11.58
CA SER A 74 8.63 -13.12 10.85
C SER A 74 9.85 -13.69 11.55
N ALA A 75 10.01 -15.00 11.49
CA ALA A 75 11.27 -15.65 11.88
C ALA A 75 12.41 -15.41 10.87
N GLU A 76 12.08 -15.06 9.63
CA GLU A 76 13.00 -14.86 8.52
C GLU A 76 12.71 -13.53 7.77
N PRO A 77 12.91 -12.35 8.41
CA PRO A 77 12.54 -11.06 7.82
C PRO A 77 13.23 -10.76 6.49
N GLU A 78 14.50 -11.12 6.35
CA GLU A 78 15.27 -10.91 5.12
C GLU A 78 14.69 -11.73 3.95
N ARG A 79 14.18 -12.92 4.23
CA ARG A 79 13.50 -13.74 3.23
C ARG A 79 12.19 -13.10 2.79
N VAL A 80 11.45 -12.47 3.70
CA VAL A 80 10.25 -11.70 3.34
C VAL A 80 10.60 -10.56 2.39
N LEU A 81 11.71 -9.84 2.63
CA LEU A 81 12.19 -8.80 1.71
C LEU A 81 12.50 -9.36 0.32
N GLU A 82 13.19 -10.48 0.23
CA GLU A 82 13.53 -11.10 -1.07
C GLU A 82 12.28 -11.58 -1.82
N GLU A 83 11.33 -12.20 -1.13
CA GLU A 83 10.04 -12.58 -1.71
C GLU A 83 9.25 -11.36 -2.19
N PHE A 84 9.31 -10.24 -1.46
CA PHE A 84 8.68 -8.98 -1.87
C PHE A 84 9.31 -8.41 -3.13
N LYS A 85 10.65 -8.39 -3.23
CA LYS A 85 11.36 -7.96 -4.45
C LYS A 85 11.00 -8.83 -5.66
N GLN A 86 10.90 -10.15 -5.45
CA GLN A 86 10.49 -11.08 -6.51
C GLN A 86 9.06 -10.81 -6.98
N GLU A 87 8.15 -10.51 -6.05
CA GLU A 87 6.77 -10.19 -6.38
C GLU A 87 6.67 -8.88 -7.16
N VAL A 88 7.42 -7.82 -6.77
CA VAL A 88 7.53 -6.57 -7.54
C VAL A 88 8.03 -6.85 -8.96
N ALA A 89 9.07 -7.66 -9.10
CA ALA A 89 9.59 -8.05 -10.41
C ALA A 89 8.59 -8.88 -11.23
N ARG A 90 7.80 -9.75 -10.58
CA ARG A 90 6.72 -10.49 -11.25
C ARG A 90 5.66 -9.56 -11.80
N ILE A 91 5.21 -8.59 -10.99
CA ILE A 91 4.23 -7.59 -11.47
C ILE A 91 4.78 -6.80 -12.65
N GLY A 92 6.08 -6.50 -12.67
CA GLY A 92 6.71 -5.83 -13.80
C GLY A 92 6.67 -6.62 -15.11
N ARG A 93 6.68 -7.96 -15.05
CA ARG A 93 6.63 -8.84 -16.22
C ARG A 93 5.21 -9.22 -16.64
N GLU A 94 4.34 -9.49 -15.67
CA GLU A 94 3.04 -10.15 -15.91
C GLU A 94 1.86 -9.21 -15.65
N GLY A 95 2.08 -8.13 -14.92
CA GLY A 95 1.03 -7.25 -14.44
C GLY A 95 0.18 -7.86 -13.33
N PHE A 96 -0.84 -7.11 -12.92
CA PHE A 96 -1.89 -7.61 -12.03
C PHE A 96 -2.97 -8.37 -12.80
N ASP A 97 -3.57 -9.38 -12.18
CA ASP A 97 -4.77 -10.01 -12.72
C ASP A 97 -5.92 -9.00 -12.82
N GLY A 98 -6.55 -8.92 -14.00
CA GLY A 98 -7.61 -7.95 -14.27
C GLY A 98 -8.84 -8.14 -13.38
N ALA A 99 -9.23 -9.39 -13.09
CA ALA A 99 -10.37 -9.67 -12.23
C ALA A 99 -10.07 -9.32 -10.77
N ALA A 100 -8.83 -9.56 -10.31
CA ALA A 100 -8.38 -9.15 -8.98
C ALA A 100 -8.37 -7.63 -8.86
N PHE A 101 -7.90 -6.90 -9.88
CA PHE A 101 -7.94 -5.45 -9.91
C PHE A 101 -9.37 -4.91 -9.76
N GLU A 102 -10.31 -5.41 -10.56
CA GLU A 102 -11.70 -4.98 -10.50
C GLU A 102 -12.37 -5.29 -9.15
N ARG A 103 -12.06 -6.45 -8.54
CA ARG A 103 -12.55 -6.77 -7.19
C ARG A 103 -11.98 -5.84 -6.13
N ALA A 104 -10.67 -5.59 -6.15
CA ALA A 104 -10.00 -4.70 -5.19
C ALA A 104 -10.51 -3.26 -5.32
N LYS A 105 -10.70 -2.78 -6.54
CA LYS A 105 -11.23 -1.44 -6.83
C LYS A 105 -12.65 -1.28 -6.28
N ARG A 106 -13.56 -2.22 -6.58
CA ARG A 106 -14.93 -2.21 -6.05
C ARG A 106 -14.97 -2.28 -4.51
N ALA A 107 -14.12 -3.11 -3.91
CA ALA A 107 -14.04 -3.20 -2.46
C ALA A 107 -13.52 -1.89 -1.83
N SER A 108 -12.57 -1.21 -2.49
CA SER A 108 -12.05 0.08 -2.04
C SER A 108 -13.08 1.20 -2.20
N LEU A 109 -13.84 1.21 -3.28
CA LEU A 109 -14.97 2.13 -3.47
C LEU A 109 -16.04 1.94 -2.39
N GLY A 110 -16.45 0.70 -2.14
CA GLY A 110 -17.44 0.39 -1.10
C GLY A 110 -16.96 0.77 0.31
N ALA A 111 -15.67 0.61 0.61
CA ALA A 111 -15.10 1.04 1.88
C ALA A 111 -15.14 2.57 2.03
N ARG A 112 -14.82 3.32 0.96
CA ARG A 112 -14.87 4.79 0.98
C ARG A 112 -16.30 5.31 1.13
N LEU A 113 -17.25 4.73 0.42
CA LEU A 113 -18.66 5.11 0.53
C LEU A 113 -19.18 4.89 1.96
N ARG A 114 -18.86 3.76 2.59
CA ARG A 114 -19.20 3.53 4.01
C ARG A 114 -18.49 4.51 4.95
N GLY A 115 -17.24 4.90 4.65
CA GLY A 115 -16.51 5.89 5.44
C GLY A 115 -17.17 7.28 5.45
N LEU A 116 -18.02 7.60 4.48
CA LEU A 116 -18.79 8.85 4.47
C LEU A 116 -19.95 8.86 5.51
N GLU A 117 -20.30 7.72 6.07
CA GLU A 117 -21.28 7.61 7.15
C GLU A 117 -20.66 7.96 8.53
N ASP A 118 -19.33 7.95 8.63
CA ASP A 118 -18.58 8.33 9.82
C ASP A 118 -18.22 9.82 9.77
N PHE A 119 -18.96 10.62 10.54
CA PHE A 119 -18.80 12.07 10.56
C PHE A 119 -17.41 12.52 11.00
N ASP A 120 -16.83 11.90 12.02
CA ASP A 120 -15.51 12.26 12.53
C ASP A 120 -14.42 11.98 11.47
N ASN A 121 -14.48 10.83 10.82
CA ASN A 121 -13.59 10.48 9.73
C ASN A 121 -13.72 11.44 8.53
N VAL A 122 -14.94 11.85 8.19
CA VAL A 122 -15.18 12.85 7.12
C VAL A 122 -14.56 14.19 7.48
N CYS A 123 -14.76 14.68 8.72
CA CYS A 123 -14.18 15.93 9.18
C CYS A 123 -12.66 15.92 9.11
N VAL A 124 -12.02 14.86 9.61
CA VAL A 124 -10.56 14.70 9.57
C VAL A 124 -10.07 14.66 8.12
N SER A 125 -10.70 13.86 7.26
CA SER A 125 -10.31 13.74 5.85
C SER A 125 -10.45 15.06 5.09
N LEU A 126 -11.48 15.86 5.37
CA LEU A 126 -11.67 17.18 4.76
C LEU A 126 -10.59 18.16 5.24
N ALA A 127 -10.25 18.14 6.53
CA ALA A 127 -9.17 18.96 7.07
C ALA A 127 -7.82 18.64 6.43
N GLU A 128 -7.44 17.35 6.39
CA GLU A 128 -6.23 16.86 5.72
C GLU A 128 -6.20 17.27 4.26
N GLY A 129 -7.30 17.04 3.52
CA GLY A 129 -7.41 17.42 2.12
C GLY A 129 -7.22 18.92 1.89
N THR A 130 -7.75 19.75 2.80
CA THR A 130 -7.57 21.21 2.72
C THR A 130 -6.10 21.60 2.85
N PHE A 131 -5.35 20.98 3.77
CA PHE A 131 -3.90 21.21 3.90
C PHE A 131 -3.12 20.75 2.66
N ASP A 132 -3.54 19.69 2.01
CA ASP A 132 -2.90 19.14 0.82
C ASP A 132 -3.44 19.71 -0.50
N GLY A 133 -4.46 20.57 -0.42
CA GLY A 133 -5.01 21.32 -1.56
C GLY A 133 -5.96 20.52 -2.44
N PHE A 134 -6.67 19.53 -1.86
CA PHE A 134 -7.72 18.78 -2.56
C PHE A 134 -9.00 18.63 -1.70
N CYS A 135 -10.11 18.29 -2.32
CA CYS A 135 -11.32 17.91 -1.62
C CYS A 135 -11.34 16.38 -1.39
N ALA A 136 -11.39 15.94 -0.12
CA ALA A 136 -11.42 14.51 0.20
C ALA A 136 -12.65 13.78 -0.38
N LEU A 137 -13.76 14.49 -0.62
CA LEU A 137 -14.98 13.92 -1.20
C LEU A 137 -14.79 13.51 -2.67
N ASP A 138 -13.82 14.12 -3.39
CA ASP A 138 -13.50 13.75 -4.77
C ASP A 138 -12.83 12.39 -4.87
N SER A 139 -12.42 11.81 -3.73
CA SER A 139 -11.72 10.53 -3.65
C SER A 139 -12.49 9.36 -4.25
N VAL A 140 -13.82 9.37 -4.22
CA VAL A 140 -14.66 8.33 -4.83
C VAL A 140 -14.57 8.40 -6.35
N ALA A 141 -14.83 9.59 -6.92
CA ALA A 141 -14.79 9.81 -8.36
C ALA A 141 -13.38 9.59 -8.94
N LEU A 142 -12.35 10.02 -8.23
CA LEU A 142 -10.96 9.79 -8.64
C LEU A 142 -10.56 8.31 -8.57
N LEU A 143 -11.00 7.59 -7.53
CA LEU A 143 -10.72 6.15 -7.42
C LEU A 143 -11.38 5.36 -8.56
N GLU A 144 -12.57 5.77 -9.01
CA GLU A 144 -13.22 5.18 -10.19
C GLU A 144 -12.39 5.34 -11.47
N GLN A 145 -11.58 6.38 -11.56
CA GLN A 145 -10.74 6.65 -12.71
C GLN A 145 -9.35 5.99 -12.62
N VAL A 146 -8.93 5.51 -11.42
CA VAL A 146 -7.64 4.81 -11.28
C VAL A 146 -7.64 3.56 -12.14
N THR A 147 -6.60 3.40 -12.95
CA THR A 147 -6.41 2.29 -13.87
C THR A 147 -5.47 1.22 -13.30
N LYS A 148 -5.60 0.01 -13.82
CA LYS A 148 -4.69 -1.10 -13.49
C LYS A 148 -3.24 -0.73 -13.81
N ARG A 149 -3.02 -0.05 -14.94
CA ARG A 149 -1.70 0.41 -15.39
C ARG A 149 -1.06 1.38 -14.39
N GLU A 150 -1.79 2.34 -13.84
CA GLU A 150 -1.26 3.25 -12.81
C GLU A 150 -0.80 2.49 -11.56
N CYS A 151 -1.53 1.43 -11.16
CA CYS A 151 -1.11 0.57 -10.06
C CYS A 151 0.16 -0.22 -10.38
N GLU A 152 0.29 -0.73 -11.60
CA GLU A 152 1.47 -1.47 -12.08
C GLU A 152 2.69 -0.56 -12.17
N GLU A 153 2.55 0.64 -12.74
CA GLU A 153 3.58 1.66 -12.81
C GLU A 153 4.02 2.10 -11.40
N PHE A 154 3.07 2.24 -10.47
CA PHE A 154 3.41 2.54 -9.08
C PHE A 154 4.31 1.46 -8.47
N VAL A 155 3.95 0.18 -8.61
CA VAL A 155 4.74 -0.92 -8.05
C VAL A 155 6.13 -0.97 -8.68
N THR A 156 6.23 -0.92 -9.98
CA THR A 156 7.50 -1.12 -10.71
C THR A 156 8.45 0.05 -10.58
N GLU A 157 7.94 1.28 -10.54
CA GLU A 157 8.79 2.48 -10.47
C GLU A 157 9.07 2.93 -9.05
N LYS A 158 8.11 2.77 -8.13
CA LYS A 158 8.22 3.34 -6.78
C LYS A 158 8.73 2.33 -5.76
N LEU A 159 8.49 1.03 -5.99
CA LEU A 159 8.94 -0.05 -5.12
C LEU A 159 10.07 -0.87 -5.75
N ALA A 160 10.80 -0.29 -6.69
CA ALA A 160 11.97 -0.94 -7.30
C ALA A 160 12.97 -1.39 -6.21
N PRO A 161 13.60 -2.54 -6.36
CA PRO A 161 14.43 -3.19 -5.31
C PRO A 161 15.47 -2.26 -4.67
N GLU A 162 16.06 -1.36 -5.44
CA GLU A 162 17.07 -0.40 -4.99
C GLU A 162 16.51 0.74 -4.13
N ARG A 163 15.19 0.87 -4.04
CA ARG A 163 14.49 1.87 -3.22
C ARG A 163 14.02 1.31 -1.89
N LEU A 164 14.12 -0.01 -1.71
CA LEU A 164 13.62 -0.69 -0.53
C LEU A 164 14.69 -0.73 0.56
N ALA A 165 14.28 -0.39 1.77
CA ALA A 165 15.05 -0.57 2.98
C ALA A 165 14.31 -1.48 3.94
N ILE A 166 15.02 -2.26 4.74
CA ILE A 166 14.44 -3.07 5.82
C ILE A 166 14.98 -2.62 7.17
N SER A 167 14.09 -2.56 8.15
CA SER A 167 14.42 -2.43 9.57
C SER A 167 13.93 -3.66 10.31
N ILE A 168 14.79 -4.25 11.15
CA ILE A 168 14.47 -5.45 11.92
C ILE A 168 14.69 -5.16 13.39
N ILE A 169 13.67 -5.42 14.21
CA ILE A 169 13.71 -5.32 15.66
C ILE A 169 13.70 -6.75 16.22
N ALA A 170 14.86 -7.24 16.60
CA ALA A 170 14.98 -8.56 17.21
C ALA A 170 14.71 -8.48 18.71
N PRO A 171 14.12 -9.54 19.33
CA PRO A 171 14.03 -9.66 20.78
C PRO A 171 15.44 -9.59 21.40
N GLY A 172 15.57 -8.89 22.53
CA GLY A 172 16.82 -8.88 23.30
C GLY A 172 17.22 -10.31 23.68
N LYS A 173 18.51 -10.62 23.61
CA LYS A 173 19.02 -11.86 24.22
C LYS A 173 18.97 -11.63 25.74
N GLU A 174 18.16 -12.43 26.45
CA GLU A 174 18.28 -12.59 27.90
C GLU A 174 19.60 -13.25 28.25
#